data_3fdcc09b85f3b2e97df32e175cf5aa98
#
_entry.id   3fdcc09b85f3b2e97df32e175cf5aa98
#
_cell.length_a   1.000
_cell.length_b   1.000
_cell.length_c   1.000
_cell.angle_alpha   90.00
_cell.angle_beta   90.00
_cell.angle_gamma   90.00
#
_symmetry.space_group_name_H-M   'P 1'
#
loop_
_entity.id
_entity.type
_entity.pdbx_description
1 polymer ?
#
loop_
_entity_poly.entity_id
_entity_poly.type
_entity_poly.pdbx_seq_one_letter_code
_entity_poly.pdbx_strand_id
1 'polypeptide(L)'
;MKIPSNHSLCPVLLCLGFICLTMSVQNSIRVERNQSMHLEGEKQAHHRPKRGWVWNQFFVLEEHIGPEAQYVGKLHSNADKGDGSVKYILSGEGAGSIFVIDDSTGDIHATKSLDREQRIHYILHAQALDRKTNKPLEPESEFIIKVQDINDNAPTFLEGPYSASVPEMSEVGTSVLQITATDADDPTYGNSARVVYSILQGQPYFSVDPNTGIIRTALPNMDREAKEQYSVVIQAKDMAGQIGGLSGSTTINITLTDANDNPPRFPQSKYRF
;
A
#
# COMPACT_ATOMS: atom_id res chain seq x y z
N MET A 1 24.86 63.23 -7.91
CA MET A 1 25.26 62.94 -6.53
C MET A 1 25.15 61.44 -6.30
N LYS A 2 26.27 60.76 -6.20
CA LYS A 2 26.65 59.44 -5.79
C LYS A 2 25.60 58.32 -5.64
N ILE A 3 25.78 57.28 -6.46
CA ILE A 3 25.49 55.88 -6.22
C ILE A 3 26.45 55.34 -5.13
N PRO A 4 26.07 54.32 -4.36
CA PRO A 4 26.65 52.99 -4.56
C PRO A 4 25.58 51.87 -4.43
N SER A 5 25.53 50.92 -5.31
CA SER A 5 26.31 49.67 -5.54
C SER A 5 26.10 48.61 -4.48
N ASN A 6 25.76 47.41 -5.03
CA ASN A 6 26.01 46.05 -4.52
C ASN A 6 24.96 45.44 -3.59
N HIS A 7 24.47 44.24 -3.83
CA HIS A 7 25.16 42.99 -4.10
C HIS A 7 24.27 41.96 -4.77
N SER A 8 24.84 41.32 -5.75
CA SER A 8 24.57 40.00 -6.28
C SER A 8 24.35 38.95 -5.18
N LEU A 9 23.22 38.27 -5.21
CA LEU A 9 23.06 36.97 -4.56
C LEU A 9 22.60 35.94 -5.60
N CYS A 10 23.55 35.11 -5.95
CA CYS A 10 23.43 33.91 -6.76
C CYS A 10 22.42 32.93 -6.14
N PRO A 11 21.46 32.39 -6.87
CA PRO A 11 20.66 31.28 -6.35
C PRO A 11 21.51 30.01 -6.45
N VAL A 12 21.84 29.46 -5.29
CA VAL A 12 22.43 28.15 -5.15
C VAL A 12 21.43 27.11 -5.65
N LEU A 13 21.74 26.52 -6.79
CA LEU A 13 21.10 25.30 -7.28
C LEU A 13 21.41 24.18 -6.28
N LEU A 14 20.44 23.82 -5.45
CA LEU A 14 20.47 22.58 -4.66
C LEU A 14 20.09 21.44 -5.58
N CYS A 15 21.11 20.83 -6.20
CA CYS A 15 20.99 19.48 -6.74
C CYS A 15 20.86 18.51 -5.57
N LEU A 16 19.62 18.14 -5.23
CA LEU A 16 19.35 16.98 -4.40
C LEU A 16 19.61 15.73 -5.24
N GLY A 17 20.85 15.24 -5.15
CA GLY A 17 21.18 13.91 -5.60
C GLY A 17 20.42 12.90 -4.75
N PHE A 18 19.51 12.16 -5.36
CA PHE A 18 18.95 10.93 -4.79
C PHE A 18 20.08 9.92 -4.67
N ILE A 19 20.68 9.83 -3.51
CA ILE A 19 21.51 8.71 -3.13
C ILE A 19 20.55 7.58 -2.77
N CYS A 20 20.39 6.66 -3.72
CA CYS A 20 19.75 5.37 -3.47
C CYS A 20 20.68 4.60 -2.51
N LEU A 21 20.44 4.70 -1.20
CA LEU A 21 21.07 3.84 -0.22
C LEU A 21 20.38 2.47 -0.27
N THR A 22 21.02 1.56 -1.00
CA THR A 22 20.73 0.13 -0.83
C THR A 22 21.22 -0.29 0.56
N MET A 23 20.31 -0.28 1.53
CA MET A 23 20.57 -0.90 2.83
C MET A 23 20.49 -2.41 2.68
N SER A 24 21.65 -3.02 2.50
CA SER A 24 21.83 -4.45 2.74
C SER A 24 21.76 -4.69 4.26
N VAL A 25 20.61 -5.09 4.74
CA VAL A 25 20.47 -5.53 6.14
C VAL A 25 20.97 -6.96 6.25
N GLN A 26 22.24 -7.12 6.61
CA GLN A 26 22.77 -8.39 7.05
C GLN A 26 22.32 -8.65 8.49
N ASN A 27 21.24 -9.38 8.70
CA ASN A 27 20.91 -9.94 10.01
C ASN A 27 21.65 -11.26 10.22
N SER A 28 22.83 -11.16 10.82
CA SER A 28 23.60 -12.27 11.35
C SER A 28 23.00 -12.69 12.70
N ILE A 29 22.15 -13.71 12.72
CA ILE A 29 21.69 -14.32 13.96
C ILE A 29 22.77 -15.28 14.45
N ARG A 30 23.47 -14.86 15.51
CA ARG A 30 24.44 -15.66 16.26
C ARG A 30 23.66 -16.57 17.21
N VAL A 31 23.62 -17.86 16.92
CA VAL A 31 23.07 -18.86 17.85
C VAL A 31 24.21 -19.27 18.80
N GLU A 32 24.05 -18.91 20.08
CA GLU A 32 24.93 -19.37 21.14
C GLU A 32 24.78 -20.89 21.40
N ARG A 33 25.92 -21.53 21.45
CA ARG A 33 26.05 -22.98 21.66
C ARG A 33 26.15 -23.23 23.17
N ASN A 34 25.14 -23.82 23.81
CA ASN A 34 25.24 -24.37 25.12
C ASN A 34 25.84 -25.78 25.06
N GLN A 35 26.94 -25.94 25.78
CA GLN A 35 27.59 -27.23 26.04
C GLN A 35 26.87 -27.96 27.18
N SER A 36 26.68 -29.23 27.00
CA SER A 36 27.12 -30.37 27.84
C SER A 36 26.03 -31.43 28.05
N MET A 37 26.25 -32.63 27.64
CA MET A 37 26.54 -33.79 28.48
C MET A 37 26.77 -35.03 27.63
N HIS A 38 27.84 -35.75 28.00
CA HIS A 38 28.22 -37.04 27.47
C HIS A 38 27.19 -38.13 27.82
N LEU A 39 26.76 -38.88 26.78
CA LEU A 39 26.31 -40.26 26.88
C LEU A 39 26.70 -40.95 25.60
N GLU A 40 27.57 -41.95 25.72
CA GLU A 40 27.99 -42.86 24.65
C GLU A 40 26.78 -43.70 24.19
N GLY A 41 26.48 -43.61 22.94
CA GLY A 41 25.50 -44.43 22.23
C GLY A 41 25.74 -44.31 20.73
N GLU A 42 25.89 -45.42 20.06
CA GLU A 42 26.27 -45.67 18.68
C GLU A 42 25.91 -44.55 17.70
N LYS A 43 26.95 -44.02 17.03
CA LYS A 43 26.84 -42.98 15.99
C LYS A 43 26.33 -43.56 14.69
N GLN A 44 25.04 -43.65 14.49
CA GLN A 44 24.49 -43.51 13.14
C GLN A 44 24.62 -42.01 12.74
N ALA A 45 25.60 -41.72 11.93
CA ALA A 45 25.76 -40.41 11.32
C ALA A 45 24.59 -40.15 10.42
N HIS A 46 23.53 -39.53 10.92
CA HIS A 46 22.54 -38.88 10.10
C HIS A 46 23.24 -37.74 9.37
N HIS A 47 23.63 -38.01 8.15
CA HIS A 47 24.13 -37.02 7.22
C HIS A 47 22.94 -36.09 6.88
N ARG A 48 22.79 -35.01 7.67
CA ARG A 48 21.83 -33.96 7.38
C ARG A 48 22.31 -33.31 6.09
N PRO A 49 21.58 -33.41 4.96
CA PRO A 49 21.99 -32.79 3.71
C PRO A 49 22.16 -31.30 4.00
N LYS A 50 23.34 -30.75 3.65
CA LYS A 50 23.59 -29.32 3.72
C LYS A 50 22.57 -28.67 2.78
N ARG A 51 21.69 -27.79 3.30
CA ARG A 51 20.83 -26.97 2.45
C ARG A 51 21.76 -26.08 1.64
N GLY A 52 21.82 -26.29 0.32
CA GLY A 52 22.68 -25.56 -0.57
C GLY A 52 22.23 -24.12 -0.84
N TRP A 53 20.98 -23.82 -0.53
CA TRP A 53 20.34 -22.52 -0.86
C TRP A 53 20.22 -21.65 0.37
N VAL A 54 20.68 -20.38 0.26
CA VAL A 54 20.69 -19.39 1.35
C VAL A 54 19.44 -18.52 1.33
N TRP A 55 18.80 -18.38 0.15
CA TRP A 55 17.69 -17.46 -0.06
C TRP A 55 16.39 -18.22 -0.30
N ASN A 56 15.38 -17.92 0.51
CA ASN A 56 14.04 -18.48 0.38
C ASN A 56 12.99 -17.45 -0.03
N GLN A 57 13.38 -16.19 -0.27
CA GLN A 57 12.48 -15.11 -0.66
C GLN A 57 13.20 -14.06 -1.51
N PHE A 58 12.54 -13.67 -2.60
CA PHE A 58 12.90 -12.53 -3.44
C PHE A 58 11.75 -11.54 -3.47
N PHE A 59 12.05 -10.32 -3.93
CA PHE A 59 11.08 -9.25 -4.08
C PHE A 59 11.13 -8.68 -5.48
N VAL A 60 9.98 -8.30 -6.02
CA VAL A 60 9.83 -7.68 -7.32
C VAL A 60 8.77 -6.60 -7.23
N LEU A 61 9.02 -5.41 -7.77
CA LEU A 61 8.01 -4.35 -7.81
C LEU A 61 6.95 -4.70 -8.85
N GLU A 62 5.69 -4.39 -8.53
CA GLU A 62 4.61 -4.44 -9.52
C GLU A 62 4.73 -3.31 -10.55
N GLU A 63 3.85 -3.35 -11.55
CA GLU A 63 3.67 -2.33 -12.60
C GLU A 63 5.00 -1.87 -13.24
N HIS A 64 5.97 -2.80 -13.36
CA HIS A 64 7.25 -2.47 -14.01
C HIS A 64 7.03 -2.09 -15.47
N ILE A 65 7.25 -0.81 -15.76
CA ILE A 65 7.13 -0.22 -17.10
C ILE A 65 8.54 -0.06 -17.69
N GLY A 66 9.08 -1.12 -18.26
CA GLY A 66 10.39 -1.07 -18.92
C GLY A 66 10.41 -1.97 -20.16
N PRO A 67 11.26 -1.65 -21.15
CA PRO A 67 11.40 -2.51 -22.34
C PRO A 67 12.12 -3.82 -22.02
N GLU A 68 12.81 -3.89 -20.89
CA GLU A 68 13.61 -5.03 -20.48
C GLU A 68 12.92 -5.81 -19.36
N ALA A 69 13.19 -7.11 -19.30
CA ALA A 69 12.71 -7.95 -18.22
C ALA A 69 13.28 -7.48 -16.87
N GLN A 70 12.41 -7.38 -15.88
CA GLN A 70 12.80 -6.91 -14.55
C GLN A 70 13.65 -7.95 -13.84
N TYR A 71 14.82 -7.55 -13.37
CA TYR A 71 15.69 -8.40 -12.57
C TYR A 71 15.05 -8.66 -11.19
N VAL A 72 14.93 -9.94 -10.82
CA VAL A 72 14.34 -10.39 -9.56
C VAL A 72 15.41 -10.74 -8.54
N GLY A 73 16.44 -11.47 -8.96
CA GLY A 73 17.50 -11.93 -8.11
C GLY A 73 18.32 -13.03 -8.73
N LYS A 74 19.30 -13.55 -7.98
CA LYS A 74 20.22 -14.57 -8.44
C LYS A 74 20.21 -15.78 -7.51
N LEU A 75 20.08 -16.96 -8.10
CA LEU A 75 20.30 -18.21 -7.40
C LEU A 75 21.77 -18.59 -7.47
N HIS A 76 22.28 -19.17 -6.40
CA HIS A 76 23.65 -19.68 -6.36
C HIS A 76 23.69 -21.01 -5.63
N SER A 77 24.25 -22.01 -6.29
CA SER A 77 24.52 -23.34 -5.73
C SER A 77 25.93 -23.40 -5.17
N ASN A 78 26.11 -24.04 -4.03
CA ASN A 78 27.45 -24.30 -3.48
C ASN A 78 28.29 -25.25 -4.37
N ALA A 79 27.66 -25.97 -5.28
CA ALA A 79 28.33 -26.83 -6.24
C ALA A 79 28.90 -26.04 -7.43
N ASP A 80 28.44 -24.80 -7.64
CA ASP A 80 28.88 -23.93 -8.72
C ASP A 80 30.25 -23.31 -8.42
N LYS A 81 31.22 -23.68 -9.22
CA LYS A 81 32.60 -23.18 -9.14
C LYS A 81 32.88 -22.03 -10.11
N GLY A 82 31.88 -21.58 -10.86
CA GLY A 82 32.00 -20.57 -11.89
C GLY A 82 32.69 -21.07 -13.17
N ASP A 83 32.79 -22.38 -13.36
CA ASP A 83 33.43 -23.04 -14.51
C ASP A 83 32.43 -23.43 -15.61
N GLY A 84 31.14 -23.06 -15.44
CA GLY A 84 30.05 -23.37 -16.37
C GLY A 84 29.59 -24.83 -16.33
N SER A 85 30.00 -25.61 -15.33
CA SER A 85 29.63 -27.02 -15.15
C SER A 85 28.20 -27.17 -14.59
N VAL A 86 27.66 -26.12 -13.99
CA VAL A 86 26.30 -26.11 -13.40
C VAL A 86 25.30 -25.53 -14.38
N LYS A 87 24.10 -26.12 -14.35
CA LYS A 87 22.90 -25.64 -15.04
C LYS A 87 21.79 -25.41 -14.02
N TYR A 88 21.23 -24.20 -14.03
CA TYR A 88 20.09 -23.85 -13.19
C TYR A 88 18.77 -24.09 -13.92
N ILE A 89 17.80 -24.64 -13.24
CA ILE A 89 16.43 -24.79 -13.74
C ILE A 89 15.44 -24.22 -12.74
N LEU A 90 14.34 -23.69 -13.28
CA LEU A 90 13.24 -23.09 -12.53
C LEU A 90 11.96 -23.85 -12.87
N SER A 91 11.18 -24.17 -11.84
CA SER A 91 9.86 -24.78 -11.96
C SER A 91 8.88 -24.13 -10.99
N GLY A 92 7.60 -24.49 -11.07
CA GLY A 92 6.56 -23.93 -10.20
C GLY A 92 5.75 -22.80 -10.85
N GLU A 93 5.19 -21.94 -10.04
CA GLU A 93 4.22 -20.94 -10.47
C GLU A 93 4.84 -19.85 -11.36
N GLY A 94 4.37 -19.76 -12.60
CA GLY A 94 4.84 -18.78 -13.56
C GLY A 94 6.22 -19.05 -14.15
N ALA A 95 6.88 -20.16 -13.79
CA ALA A 95 8.16 -20.54 -14.37
C ALA A 95 8.06 -20.74 -15.90
N GLY A 96 8.99 -20.13 -16.65
CA GLY A 96 9.03 -20.17 -18.12
C GLY A 96 8.01 -19.25 -18.82
N SER A 97 7.07 -18.66 -18.10
CA SER A 97 6.02 -17.77 -18.68
C SER A 97 6.01 -16.37 -18.11
N ILE A 98 6.26 -16.23 -16.83
CA ILE A 98 6.38 -14.97 -16.08
C ILE A 98 7.83 -14.79 -15.63
N PHE A 99 8.40 -15.83 -15.02
CA PHE A 99 9.77 -15.85 -14.53
C PHE A 99 10.64 -16.74 -15.40
N VAL A 100 11.75 -16.20 -15.82
CA VAL A 100 12.79 -16.92 -16.57
C VAL A 100 14.10 -16.88 -15.79
N ILE A 101 14.88 -17.93 -15.92
CA ILE A 101 16.21 -18.03 -15.34
C ILE A 101 17.26 -18.17 -16.44
N ASP A 102 18.35 -17.47 -16.31
CA ASP A 102 19.55 -17.77 -17.09
C ASP A 102 20.18 -19.03 -16.52
N ASP A 103 20.21 -20.07 -17.34
CA ASP A 103 20.62 -21.42 -16.92
C ASP A 103 22.11 -21.51 -16.57
N SER A 104 22.90 -20.52 -16.92
CA SER A 104 24.36 -20.47 -16.68
C SER A 104 24.73 -19.55 -15.52
N THR A 105 24.01 -18.44 -15.35
CA THR A 105 24.33 -17.46 -14.32
C THR A 105 23.46 -17.62 -13.07
N GLY A 106 22.26 -18.22 -13.20
CA GLY A 106 21.27 -18.31 -12.14
C GLY A 106 20.45 -17.02 -11.93
N ASP A 107 20.59 -16.05 -12.83
CA ASP A 107 19.85 -14.78 -12.75
C ASP A 107 18.38 -14.99 -13.14
N ILE A 108 17.47 -14.54 -12.29
CA ILE A 108 16.01 -14.63 -12.49
C ILE A 108 15.48 -13.27 -12.93
N HIS A 109 14.63 -13.29 -13.95
CA HIS A 109 13.97 -12.09 -14.47
C HIS A 109 12.46 -12.33 -14.57
N ALA A 110 11.68 -11.30 -14.26
CA ALA A 110 10.25 -11.25 -14.58
C ALA A 110 10.09 -10.65 -15.99
N THR A 111 9.40 -11.37 -16.86
CA THR A 111 9.22 -11.01 -18.29
C THR A 111 7.88 -10.34 -18.56
N LYS A 112 7.03 -10.21 -17.53
CA LYS A 112 5.73 -9.55 -17.59
C LYS A 112 5.59 -8.59 -16.43
N SER A 113 4.82 -7.53 -16.63
CA SER A 113 4.33 -6.70 -15.54
C SER A 113 3.50 -7.55 -14.58
N LEU A 114 3.72 -7.36 -13.30
CA LEU A 114 3.01 -8.02 -12.22
C LEU A 114 2.07 -7.00 -11.59
N ASP A 115 1.02 -7.50 -10.96
CA ASP A 115 -0.04 -6.74 -10.31
C ASP A 115 -0.27 -7.43 -8.96
N ARG A 116 0.04 -6.74 -7.86
CA ARG A 116 -0.04 -7.28 -6.50
C ARG A 116 -1.49 -7.56 -6.09
N GLU A 117 -2.42 -6.74 -6.57
CA GLU A 117 -3.85 -6.89 -6.29
C GLU A 117 -4.41 -8.19 -6.90
N GLN A 118 -3.83 -8.61 -8.03
CA GLN A 118 -4.16 -9.91 -8.61
C GLN A 118 -3.39 -11.04 -7.93
N ARG A 119 -2.11 -10.82 -7.58
CA ARG A 119 -1.28 -11.86 -7.00
C ARG A 119 -0.12 -11.35 -6.16
N ILE A 120 -0.19 -11.59 -4.85
CA ILE A 120 0.78 -11.10 -3.86
C ILE A 120 2.13 -11.81 -3.92
N HIS A 121 2.15 -13.11 -4.29
CA HIS A 121 3.37 -13.91 -4.32
C HIS A 121 3.27 -15.09 -5.28
N TYR A 122 4.44 -15.64 -5.63
CA TYR A 122 4.60 -16.83 -6.45
C TYR A 122 5.51 -17.81 -5.73
N ILE A 123 5.14 -19.09 -5.74
CA ILE A 123 5.95 -20.19 -5.18
C ILE A 123 6.66 -20.88 -6.33
N LEU A 124 7.99 -20.87 -6.28
CA LEU A 124 8.85 -21.47 -7.29
C LEU A 124 9.82 -22.45 -6.65
N HIS A 125 10.34 -23.33 -7.49
CA HIS A 125 11.35 -24.32 -7.13
C HIS A 125 12.55 -24.16 -8.03
N ALA A 126 13.73 -24.27 -7.45
CA ALA A 126 15.00 -24.17 -8.16
C ALA A 126 15.80 -25.46 -7.96
N GLN A 127 16.52 -25.87 -9.00
CA GLN A 127 17.42 -26.99 -8.94
C GLN A 127 18.69 -26.72 -9.73
N ALA A 128 19.83 -27.12 -9.16
CA ALA A 128 21.13 -27.09 -9.82
C ALA A 128 21.46 -28.48 -10.35
N LEU A 129 21.75 -28.58 -11.62
CA LEU A 129 22.09 -29.81 -12.32
C LEU A 129 23.54 -29.76 -12.85
N ASP A 130 24.17 -30.91 -12.92
CA ASP A 130 25.39 -31.04 -13.72
C ASP A 130 25.04 -30.88 -15.22
N ARG A 131 25.66 -29.94 -15.89
CA ARG A 131 25.33 -29.56 -17.29
C ARG A 131 25.57 -30.69 -18.30
N LYS A 132 26.49 -31.60 -18.01
CA LYS A 132 26.83 -32.72 -18.92
C LYS A 132 25.88 -33.92 -18.73
N THR A 133 25.57 -34.24 -17.49
CA THR A 133 24.83 -35.44 -17.16
C THR A 133 23.35 -35.19 -16.84
N ASN A 134 22.95 -33.92 -16.66
CA ASN A 134 21.64 -33.45 -16.17
C ASN A 134 21.23 -34.13 -14.85
N LYS A 135 22.20 -34.57 -14.05
CA LYS A 135 21.93 -35.11 -12.72
C LYS A 135 21.85 -33.97 -11.68
N PRO A 136 20.92 -34.04 -10.73
CA PRO A 136 20.85 -33.09 -9.64
C PRO A 136 22.16 -33.07 -8.83
N LEU A 137 22.70 -31.88 -8.62
CA LEU A 137 23.85 -31.62 -7.75
C LEU A 137 23.41 -31.36 -6.31
N GLU A 138 22.22 -30.82 -6.15
CA GLU A 138 21.59 -30.50 -4.88
C GLU A 138 20.10 -30.86 -4.92
N PRO A 139 19.45 -31.07 -3.75
CA PRO A 139 17.99 -31.21 -3.68
C PRO A 139 17.30 -29.95 -4.23
N GLU A 140 16.12 -30.15 -4.81
CA GLU A 140 15.25 -29.04 -5.19
C GLU A 140 14.95 -28.16 -3.99
N SER A 141 14.95 -26.83 -4.18
CA SER A 141 14.68 -25.83 -3.15
C SER A 141 13.51 -24.96 -3.53
N GLU A 142 12.54 -24.85 -2.63
CA GLU A 142 11.42 -23.94 -2.74
C GLU A 142 11.81 -22.54 -2.29
N PHE A 143 11.32 -21.52 -2.99
CA PHE A 143 11.42 -20.13 -2.61
C PHE A 143 10.20 -19.34 -3.08
N ILE A 144 10.05 -18.14 -2.53
CA ILE A 144 8.92 -17.25 -2.81
C ILE A 144 9.42 -15.99 -3.49
N ILE A 145 8.74 -15.57 -4.56
CA ILE A 145 8.86 -14.22 -5.10
C ILE A 145 7.65 -13.43 -4.62
N LYS A 146 7.88 -12.42 -3.77
CA LYS A 146 6.85 -11.52 -3.27
C LYS A 146 6.77 -10.28 -4.16
N VAL A 147 5.56 -9.96 -4.61
CA VAL A 147 5.28 -8.73 -5.35
C VAL A 147 5.17 -7.59 -4.35
N GLN A 148 5.96 -6.55 -4.55
CA GLN A 148 5.96 -5.34 -3.73
C GLN A 148 5.01 -4.32 -4.33
N ASP A 149 4.25 -3.72 -3.45
CA ASP A 149 3.25 -2.70 -3.69
C ASP A 149 3.85 -1.36 -4.17
N ILE A 150 3.15 -0.71 -5.07
CA ILE A 150 3.28 0.71 -5.36
C ILE A 150 1.91 1.35 -5.09
N ASN A 151 1.89 2.66 -4.87
CA ASN A 151 0.64 3.38 -4.63
C ASN A 151 -0.04 3.69 -5.97
N ASP A 152 -0.76 2.74 -6.55
CA ASP A 152 -1.43 2.85 -7.85
C ASP A 152 -2.97 2.71 -7.76
N ASN A 153 -3.50 2.40 -6.58
CA ASN A 153 -4.92 2.30 -6.33
C ASN A 153 -5.44 3.51 -5.54
N ALA A 154 -6.48 4.18 -6.07
CA ALA A 154 -7.13 5.26 -5.35
C ALA A 154 -8.19 4.72 -4.38
N PRO A 155 -8.37 5.34 -3.20
CA PRO A 155 -9.45 4.97 -2.29
C PRO A 155 -10.82 5.05 -2.97
N THR A 156 -11.63 4.01 -2.81
CA THR A 156 -12.96 3.89 -3.40
C THR A 156 -14.04 3.78 -2.33
N PHE A 157 -15.17 4.47 -2.55
CA PHE A 157 -16.35 4.35 -1.72
C PHE A 157 -17.23 3.22 -2.26
N LEU A 158 -17.45 2.19 -1.45
CA LEU A 158 -18.10 0.94 -1.88
C LEU A 158 -19.62 1.05 -2.05
N GLU A 159 -20.24 2.02 -1.38
CA GLU A 159 -21.69 2.20 -1.33
C GLU A 159 -22.04 3.57 -1.88
N GLY A 160 -23.21 3.67 -2.49
CA GLY A 160 -23.79 4.93 -2.96
C GLY A 160 -25.05 4.68 -3.81
N PRO A 161 -25.90 5.69 -3.97
CA PRO A 161 -25.78 7.05 -3.44
C PRO A 161 -26.02 7.12 -1.93
N TYR A 162 -25.19 7.92 -1.23
CA TYR A 162 -25.35 8.13 0.22
C TYR A 162 -26.43 9.17 0.50
N SER A 163 -27.31 8.88 1.46
CA SER A 163 -28.29 9.82 1.96
C SER A 163 -28.43 9.69 3.48
N ALA A 164 -28.68 10.80 4.14
CA ALA A 164 -28.89 10.84 5.59
C ALA A 164 -29.91 11.94 5.94
N SER A 165 -30.42 11.88 7.16
CA SER A 165 -31.25 12.94 7.72
C SER A 165 -30.78 13.29 9.13
N VAL A 166 -30.98 14.54 9.52
CA VAL A 166 -30.69 15.05 10.86
C VAL A 166 -31.78 16.05 11.22
N PRO A 167 -32.28 16.08 12.47
CA PRO A 167 -33.23 17.11 12.89
C PRO A 167 -32.63 18.50 12.72
N GLU A 168 -33.41 19.45 12.25
CA GLU A 168 -33.03 20.84 12.32
C GLU A 168 -32.76 21.27 13.77
N MET A 169 -32.10 22.41 14.00
CA MET A 169 -31.73 22.88 15.34
C MET A 169 -30.86 21.91 16.14
N SER A 170 -30.32 20.83 15.49
CA SER A 170 -29.42 19.89 16.15
C SER A 170 -28.18 20.58 16.68
N GLU A 171 -27.68 20.10 17.82
CA GLU A 171 -26.42 20.61 18.41
C GLU A 171 -25.23 20.37 17.48
N VAL A 172 -24.26 21.28 17.53
CA VAL A 172 -22.98 21.14 16.83
C VAL A 172 -22.27 19.86 17.32
N GLY A 173 -21.76 19.06 16.37
CA GLY A 173 -21.12 17.78 16.67
C GLY A 173 -22.07 16.59 16.64
N THR A 174 -23.38 16.78 16.37
CA THR A 174 -24.32 15.67 16.17
C THR A 174 -23.85 14.81 15.00
N SER A 175 -23.74 13.52 15.22
CA SER A 175 -23.35 12.54 14.19
C SER A 175 -24.50 12.34 13.19
N VAL A 176 -24.21 12.46 11.92
CA VAL A 176 -25.18 12.35 10.82
C VAL A 176 -25.05 11.00 10.11
N LEU A 177 -23.84 10.67 9.66
CA LEU A 177 -23.55 9.45 8.90
C LEU A 177 -22.07 9.12 9.04
N GLN A 178 -21.72 7.86 9.00
CA GLN A 178 -20.35 7.39 8.80
C GLN A 178 -20.21 6.82 7.39
N ILE A 179 -19.17 7.22 6.68
CA ILE A 179 -18.81 6.69 5.37
C ILE A 179 -17.45 6.00 5.45
N THR A 180 -17.26 4.99 4.61
CA THR A 180 -16.01 4.24 4.56
C THR A 180 -15.53 4.14 3.12
N ALA A 181 -14.28 4.44 2.89
CA ALA A 181 -13.57 4.14 1.66
C ALA A 181 -12.56 3.02 1.92
N THR A 182 -12.35 2.19 0.92
CA THR A 182 -11.34 1.12 0.91
C THR A 182 -10.29 1.41 -0.13
N ASP A 183 -9.09 0.97 0.15
CA ASP A 183 -7.93 1.07 -0.71
C ASP A 183 -7.41 -0.35 -0.96
N ALA A 184 -6.99 -0.64 -2.18
CA ALA A 184 -6.53 -1.97 -2.56
C ALA A 184 -5.03 -2.16 -2.30
N ASP A 185 -4.28 -1.06 -2.10
CA ASP A 185 -2.85 -1.10 -1.82
C ASP A 185 -2.51 -1.85 -0.52
N ASP A 186 -1.26 -2.20 -0.32
CA ASP A 186 -0.81 -2.98 0.83
C ASP A 186 -0.86 -2.15 2.13
N PRO A 187 -1.78 -2.46 3.07
CA PRO A 187 -1.88 -1.73 4.33
C PRO A 187 -0.68 -1.93 5.26
N THR A 188 0.20 -2.90 4.95
CA THR A 188 1.37 -3.23 5.76
C THR A 188 2.64 -2.57 5.25
N TYR A 189 2.61 -1.98 4.06
CA TYR A 189 3.78 -1.37 3.44
C TYR A 189 3.60 0.15 3.30
N GLY A 190 4.34 0.91 4.10
CA GLY A 190 4.25 2.38 4.10
C GLY A 190 2.91 2.91 4.57
N ASN A 191 2.36 3.86 3.84
CA ASN A 191 1.06 4.50 4.06
C ASN A 191 0.14 4.42 2.83
N SER A 192 0.47 3.61 1.82
CA SER A 192 -0.28 3.55 0.56
C SER A 192 -1.78 3.38 0.80
N ALA A 193 -2.19 2.39 1.56
CA ALA A 193 -3.60 2.16 1.90
C ALA A 193 -4.12 2.96 3.12
N ARG A 194 -3.37 3.94 3.63
CA ARG A 194 -3.82 4.74 4.79
C ARG A 194 -4.68 5.91 4.37
N VAL A 195 -5.99 5.75 4.43
CA VAL A 195 -6.99 6.72 4.01
C VAL A 195 -7.23 7.80 5.07
N VAL A 196 -7.36 9.06 4.61
CA VAL A 196 -7.78 10.21 5.41
C VAL A 196 -8.93 10.93 4.70
N TYR A 197 -9.97 11.29 5.46
CA TYR A 197 -11.16 11.96 4.94
C TYR A 197 -11.07 13.47 5.07
N SER A 198 -11.59 14.19 4.07
CA SER A 198 -11.74 15.64 4.07
C SER A 198 -13.03 16.04 3.39
N ILE A 199 -13.54 17.23 3.74
CA ILE A 199 -14.76 17.78 3.14
C ILE A 199 -14.38 18.79 2.05
N LEU A 200 -14.84 18.52 0.81
CA LEU A 200 -14.64 19.41 -0.33
C LEU A 200 -15.79 20.42 -0.48
N GLN A 201 -17.00 19.98 -0.15
CA GLN A 201 -18.21 20.80 -0.21
C GLN A 201 -19.15 20.44 0.95
N GLY A 202 -19.79 21.44 1.53
CA GLY A 202 -20.74 21.27 2.65
C GLY A 202 -20.42 22.14 3.87
N GLN A 203 -19.26 22.80 3.88
CA GLN A 203 -18.93 23.82 4.87
C GLN A 203 -19.77 25.07 4.66
N PRO A 204 -20.10 25.82 5.75
CA PRO A 204 -19.74 25.57 7.15
C PRO A 204 -20.73 24.64 7.88
N TYR A 205 -21.70 24.04 7.22
CA TYR A 205 -22.80 23.31 7.82
C TYR A 205 -22.39 21.99 8.44
N PHE A 206 -21.44 21.30 7.79
CA PHE A 206 -20.98 19.96 8.18
C PHE A 206 -19.45 19.90 8.26
N SER A 207 -18.97 18.94 9.02
CA SER A 207 -17.57 18.54 9.14
C SER A 207 -17.44 17.04 9.02
N VAL A 208 -16.24 16.54 8.71
CA VAL A 208 -15.92 15.09 8.70
C VAL A 208 -14.74 14.84 9.62
N ASP A 209 -14.81 13.76 10.38
CA ASP A 209 -13.66 13.27 11.14
C ASP A 209 -12.65 12.63 10.17
N PRO A 210 -11.39 13.08 10.14
CA PRO A 210 -10.42 12.66 9.13
C PRO A 210 -10.03 11.18 9.23
N ASN A 211 -10.18 10.54 10.37
CA ASN A 211 -9.77 9.16 10.56
C ASN A 211 -10.92 8.16 10.49
N THR A 212 -12.12 8.58 10.91
CA THR A 212 -13.28 7.68 11.04
C THR A 212 -14.32 7.85 9.94
N GLY A 213 -14.25 8.93 9.15
CA GLY A 213 -15.26 9.24 8.13
C GLY A 213 -16.62 9.62 8.70
N ILE A 214 -16.73 9.94 10.01
CA ILE A 214 -17.98 10.36 10.64
C ILE A 214 -18.27 11.82 10.27
N ILE A 215 -19.40 12.04 9.62
CA ILE A 215 -19.91 13.36 9.28
C ILE A 215 -20.74 13.87 10.45
N ARG A 216 -20.50 15.15 10.84
CA ARG A 216 -21.17 15.82 11.96
C ARG A 216 -21.69 17.18 11.55
N THR A 217 -22.72 17.63 12.24
CA THR A 217 -23.16 19.04 12.19
C THR A 217 -22.05 19.96 12.67
N ALA A 218 -21.81 21.07 11.96
CA ALA A 218 -20.76 22.04 12.30
C ALA A 218 -21.32 23.46 12.51
N LEU A 219 -22.54 23.74 12.05
CA LEU A 219 -23.21 25.01 12.23
C LEU A 219 -24.43 24.83 13.17
N PRO A 220 -24.58 25.67 14.21
CA PRO A 220 -25.77 25.67 15.04
C PRO A 220 -26.99 26.27 14.31
N ASN A 221 -28.17 25.95 14.77
CA ASN A 221 -29.45 26.57 14.33
C ASN A 221 -29.66 26.43 12.80
N MET A 222 -29.37 25.27 12.25
CA MET A 222 -29.77 24.97 10.88
C MET A 222 -31.29 24.82 10.85
N ASP A 223 -31.94 25.61 9.97
CA ASP A 223 -33.38 25.79 9.88
C ASP A 223 -33.87 25.18 8.55
N ARG A 224 -34.78 24.22 8.65
CA ARG A 224 -35.35 23.49 7.52
C ARG A 224 -36.18 24.42 6.61
N GLU A 225 -36.88 25.37 7.20
CA GLU A 225 -37.68 26.36 6.47
C GLU A 225 -36.81 27.28 5.62
N ALA A 226 -35.56 27.50 6.05
CA ALA A 226 -34.59 28.28 5.27
C ALA A 226 -33.87 27.41 4.22
N LYS A 227 -33.49 26.17 4.57
CA LYS A 227 -32.82 25.24 3.66
C LYS A 227 -32.95 23.81 4.12
N GLU A 228 -33.75 23.02 3.43
CA GLU A 228 -34.05 21.63 3.77
C GLU A 228 -32.97 20.63 3.36
N GLN A 229 -32.29 20.84 2.21
CA GLN A 229 -31.39 19.87 1.62
C GLN A 229 -29.97 20.41 1.44
N TYR A 230 -29.00 19.55 1.73
CA TYR A 230 -27.58 19.84 1.63
C TYR A 230 -26.89 18.73 0.83
N SER A 231 -26.05 19.15 -0.10
CA SER A 231 -25.14 18.24 -0.80
C SER A 231 -23.73 18.41 -0.20
N VAL A 232 -23.21 17.34 0.34
CA VAL A 232 -21.88 17.28 0.99
C VAL A 232 -20.99 16.38 0.17
N VAL A 233 -19.82 16.91 -0.25
CA VAL A 233 -18.83 16.14 -1.00
C VAL A 233 -17.65 15.84 -0.08
N ILE A 234 -17.38 14.55 0.09
CA ILE A 234 -16.25 14.05 0.89
C ILE A 234 -15.21 13.45 -0.05
N GLN A 235 -13.95 13.76 0.22
CA GLN A 235 -12.78 13.13 -0.39
C GLN A 235 -12.17 12.14 0.59
N ALA A 236 -11.80 10.96 0.10
CA ALA A 236 -10.91 10.02 0.73
C ALA A 236 -9.57 10.11 0.01
N LYS A 237 -8.48 10.31 0.73
CA LYS A 237 -7.13 10.39 0.18
C LYS A 237 -6.21 9.43 0.93
N ASP A 238 -5.44 8.64 0.18
CA ASP A 238 -4.46 7.70 0.71
C ASP A 238 -3.17 8.38 1.18
N MET A 239 -2.11 7.63 1.40
CA MET A 239 -0.82 8.08 1.92
C MET A 239 -0.95 8.99 3.15
N ALA A 240 -1.94 8.75 4.01
CA ALA A 240 -2.27 9.59 5.16
C ALA A 240 -2.53 11.06 4.77
N GLY A 241 -3.07 11.32 3.58
CA GLY A 241 -3.36 12.66 3.06
C GLY A 241 -2.16 13.42 2.52
N GLN A 242 -0.98 12.80 2.38
CA GLN A 242 0.25 13.45 1.93
C GLN A 242 0.20 13.83 0.45
N ILE A 243 1.19 14.66 0.06
CA ILE A 243 1.39 15.03 -1.35
C ILE A 243 1.80 13.77 -2.12
N GLY A 244 1.18 13.56 -3.29
CA GLY A 244 1.41 12.37 -4.11
C GLY A 244 0.41 11.24 -3.86
N GLY A 245 -0.38 11.33 -2.79
CA GLY A 245 -1.46 10.36 -2.57
C GLY A 245 -2.58 10.50 -3.59
N LEU A 246 -3.19 9.38 -3.93
CA LEU A 246 -4.37 9.27 -4.80
C LEU A 246 -5.64 9.59 -4.00
N SER A 247 -6.74 9.83 -4.67
CA SER A 247 -7.99 10.16 -3.98
C SER A 247 -9.24 9.79 -4.77
N GLY A 248 -10.25 9.35 -4.02
CA GLY A 248 -11.62 9.21 -4.48
C GLY A 248 -12.55 10.21 -3.79
N SER A 249 -13.73 10.43 -4.33
CA SER A 249 -14.74 11.31 -3.72
C SER A 249 -16.13 10.74 -3.87
N THR A 250 -17.00 11.12 -2.92
CA THR A 250 -18.43 10.77 -2.98
C THR A 250 -19.28 11.95 -2.55
N THR A 251 -20.55 11.92 -2.98
CA THR A 251 -21.56 12.93 -2.62
C THR A 251 -22.58 12.33 -1.68
N ILE A 252 -22.91 13.05 -0.61
CA ILE A 252 -23.92 12.67 0.37
C ILE A 252 -25.02 13.73 0.36
N ASN A 253 -26.26 13.28 0.23
CA ASN A 253 -27.44 14.15 0.34
C ASN A 253 -27.99 14.10 1.76
N ILE A 254 -27.93 15.23 2.48
CA ILE A 254 -28.41 15.35 3.84
C ILE A 254 -29.69 16.20 3.85
N THR A 255 -30.75 15.67 4.45
CA THR A 255 -32.05 16.35 4.60
C THR A 255 -32.25 16.73 6.06
N LEU A 256 -32.63 17.97 6.33
CA LEU A 256 -33.08 18.39 7.65
C LEU A 256 -34.51 17.87 7.87
N THR A 257 -34.76 17.24 8.99
CA THR A 257 -36.10 16.85 9.43
C THR A 257 -36.69 17.91 10.35
N ASP A 258 -38.00 18.03 10.32
CA ASP A 258 -38.77 19.03 11.06
C ASP A 258 -38.61 18.87 12.59
N ALA A 259 -38.41 19.97 13.27
CA ALA A 259 -38.53 20.10 14.71
C ALA A 259 -39.58 21.18 14.98
N ASN A 260 -40.63 20.87 15.66
CA ASN A 260 -41.80 21.79 15.91
C ASN A 260 -41.38 23.07 16.67
N ASP A 261 -40.69 23.97 15.97
CA ASP A 261 -40.13 25.22 16.49
C ASP A 261 -40.90 26.46 16.02
N ASN A 262 -41.88 26.29 15.12
CA ASN A 262 -42.67 27.38 14.53
C ASN A 262 -44.05 27.51 15.17
N PRO A 263 -44.26 28.52 16.05
CA PRO A 263 -45.58 28.74 16.62
C PRO A 263 -46.61 29.24 15.60
N PRO A 264 -47.89 28.87 15.68
CA PRO A 264 -48.94 29.40 14.81
C PRO A 264 -49.01 30.93 14.85
N ARG A 265 -49.06 31.54 13.70
CA ARG A 265 -49.18 33.02 13.58
C ARG A 265 -50.47 33.37 12.91
N PHE A 266 -51.17 34.35 13.51
CA PHE A 266 -52.36 34.92 12.90
C PHE A 266 -51.94 35.94 11.82
N PRO A 267 -52.46 35.83 10.58
CA PRO A 267 -52.12 36.76 9.49
C PRO A 267 -52.63 38.20 9.75
N GLN A 268 -53.58 38.38 10.64
CA GLN A 268 -54.14 39.70 10.98
C GLN A 268 -54.02 39.95 12.48
N SER A 269 -53.66 41.19 12.84
CA SER A 269 -53.58 41.65 14.24
C SER A 269 -54.92 41.87 14.91
N LYS A 270 -56.00 41.98 14.14
CA LYS A 270 -57.38 42.17 14.61
C LYS A 270 -58.38 41.43 13.71
N TYR A 271 -59.25 40.65 14.29
CA TYR A 271 -60.40 40.01 13.64
C TYR A 271 -61.67 40.71 14.14
N ARG A 272 -62.55 41.12 13.22
CA ARG A 272 -63.87 41.65 13.55
C ARG A 272 -64.86 40.50 13.38
N PHE A 273 -65.69 40.25 14.35
CA PHE A 273 -66.79 39.35 14.35
C PHE A 273 -68.03 40.11 13.97
#